data_e134ddc477a226174d2e595b943720d4
#
_entry.id   e134ddc477a226174d2e595b943720d4
#
_cell.length_a   1.000
_cell.length_b   1.000
_cell.length_c   1.000
_cell.angle_alpha   90.00
_cell.angle_beta   90.00
_cell.angle_gamma   90.00
#
_symmetry.space_group_name_H-M   'P 1'
#
loop_
_entity.id
_entity.type
_entity.pdbx_description
1 polymer ?
#
loop_
_entity_poly.entity_id
_entity_poly.type
_entity_poly.pdbx_seq_one_letter_code
_entity_poly.pdbx_strand_id
1 'polypeptide(L)'
;MIHMRPYNAFETNNVKFLVDKQVEFTTIQITETGLKKSILDATAPVRAYFKEKGVHDYDLQLQGPEHKRVVDTYILTEGSQHLTKTSLYRPVTKKGDPRLWVNKVRNVEFLRANDIFALIAHNGLLYAINLSTVNVQRVFQSPIDTTLKDLILEISQTKTSVSDELLGDQARSRGG
;
A
#
# COMPACT_ATOMS: atom_id res chain seq x y z
N MET A 1 -1.86 7.08 21.58
CA MET A 1 -2.24 6.78 20.18
C MET A 1 -1.60 7.83 19.28
N ILE A 2 -0.80 7.38 18.32
CA ILE A 2 -0.15 8.29 17.38
C ILE A 2 -1.12 8.53 16.23
N HIS A 3 -1.61 9.75 16.10
CA HIS A 3 -2.41 10.15 14.96
C HIS A 3 -1.49 10.60 13.82
N MET A 4 -1.80 10.14 12.62
CA MET A 4 -1.12 10.64 11.44
C MET A 4 -1.40 12.14 11.28
N ARG A 5 -0.37 12.91 10.96
CA ARG A 5 -0.53 14.33 10.67
C ARG A 5 -1.46 14.57 9.48
N PRO A 6 -2.07 15.76 9.35
CA PRO A 6 -2.86 16.08 8.16
C PRO A 6 -1.99 16.04 6.89
N TYR A 7 -2.61 15.73 5.76
CA TYR A 7 -1.95 15.82 4.47
C TYR A 7 -1.67 17.28 4.09
N ASN A 8 -0.52 17.53 3.50
CA ASN A 8 -0.26 18.80 2.82
C ASN A 8 -0.92 18.78 1.42
N ALA A 9 -0.80 19.89 0.68
CA ALA A 9 -1.42 20.00 -0.64
C ALA A 9 -0.91 18.98 -1.65
N PHE A 10 0.39 18.72 -1.64
CA PHE A 10 1.02 17.74 -2.53
C PHE A 10 0.50 16.31 -2.24
N GLU A 11 0.47 15.93 -0.98
CA GLU A 11 -0.05 14.64 -0.53
C GLU A 11 -1.54 14.48 -0.83
N THR A 12 -2.31 15.54 -0.61
CA THR A 12 -3.74 15.54 -0.92
C THR A 12 -4.00 15.28 -2.39
N ASN A 13 -3.23 15.90 -3.28
CA ASN A 13 -3.34 15.66 -4.72
C ASN A 13 -3.04 14.21 -5.09
N ASN A 14 -2.02 13.61 -4.46
CA ASN A 14 -1.69 12.21 -4.67
C ASN A 14 -2.81 11.28 -4.19
N VAL A 15 -3.33 11.51 -2.99
CA VAL A 15 -4.46 10.74 -2.45
C VAL A 15 -5.68 10.86 -3.34
N LYS A 16 -6.00 12.08 -3.78
CA LYS A 16 -7.13 12.32 -4.68
C LYS A 16 -6.98 11.55 -5.98
N PHE A 17 -5.79 11.53 -6.56
CA PHE A 17 -5.52 10.76 -7.78
C PHE A 17 -5.80 9.27 -7.57
N LEU A 18 -5.30 8.69 -6.49
CA LEU A 18 -5.53 7.27 -6.18
C LEU A 18 -7.01 6.98 -5.97
N VAL A 19 -7.72 7.83 -5.24
CA VAL A 19 -9.15 7.69 -5.00
C VAL A 19 -9.94 7.82 -6.31
N ASP A 20 -9.63 8.78 -7.14
CA ASP A 20 -10.30 8.99 -8.43
C ASP A 20 -10.08 7.80 -9.38
N LYS A 21 -8.91 7.16 -9.32
CA LYS A 21 -8.61 5.94 -10.08
C LYS A 21 -9.12 4.67 -9.40
N GLN A 22 -9.77 4.80 -8.26
CA GLN A 22 -10.36 3.69 -7.51
C GLN A 22 -9.33 2.65 -7.07
N VAL A 23 -8.11 3.07 -6.83
CA VAL A 23 -7.06 2.24 -6.24
C VAL A 23 -7.29 2.18 -4.73
N GLU A 24 -7.45 0.98 -4.20
CA GLU A 24 -7.55 0.79 -2.76
C GLU A 24 -6.14 0.76 -2.15
N PHE A 25 -5.97 1.51 -1.09
CA PHE A 25 -4.67 1.64 -0.41
C PHE A 25 -4.88 1.96 1.06
N THR A 26 -3.84 1.75 1.84
CA THR A 26 -3.74 2.27 3.20
C THR A 26 -2.55 3.21 3.31
N THR A 27 -2.54 4.09 4.29
CA THR A 27 -1.45 5.03 4.49
C THR A 27 -0.77 4.82 5.82
N ILE A 28 0.51 5.12 5.87
CA ILE A 28 1.31 5.05 7.09
C ILE A 28 2.31 6.21 7.12
N GLN A 29 2.47 6.81 8.28
CA GLN A 29 3.46 7.86 8.50
C GLN A 29 4.77 7.28 9.02
N ILE A 30 5.88 7.71 8.43
CA ILE A 30 7.21 7.37 8.89
C ILE A 30 7.55 8.29 10.07
N THR A 31 7.48 7.77 11.28
CA THR A 31 7.84 8.55 12.46
C THR A 31 9.36 8.69 12.58
N GLU A 32 9.82 9.75 13.22
CA GLU A 32 11.25 9.95 13.46
C GLU A 32 11.86 8.78 14.26
N THR A 33 11.18 8.36 15.32
CA THR A 33 11.60 7.20 16.13
C THR A 33 11.55 5.91 15.31
N GLY A 34 10.50 5.72 14.51
CA GLY A 34 10.36 4.55 13.64
C GLY A 34 11.47 4.47 12.60
N LEU A 35 11.80 5.59 11.98
CA LEU A 35 12.91 5.66 11.02
C LEU A 35 14.25 5.29 11.67
N LYS A 36 14.51 5.82 12.86
CA LYS A 36 15.74 5.57 13.59
C LYS A 36 15.89 4.10 14.00
N LYS A 37 14.80 3.48 14.40
CA LYS A 37 14.78 2.08 14.88
C LYS A 37 14.46 1.06 13.78
N SER A 38 14.07 1.50 12.60
CA SER A 38 13.56 0.66 11.52
C SER A 38 12.34 -0.16 11.96
N ILE A 39 11.41 0.50 12.65
CA ILE A 39 10.19 -0.10 13.18
C ILE A 39 9.05 0.89 13.05
N LEU A 40 7.93 0.45 12.48
CA LEU A 40 6.68 1.20 12.47
C LEU A 40 5.58 0.38 13.13
N ASP A 41 4.72 1.05 13.90
CA ASP A 41 3.51 0.42 14.38
C ASP A 41 2.56 0.17 13.23
N ALA A 42 2.04 -1.05 13.14
CA ALA A 42 0.95 -1.36 12.22
C ALA A 42 -0.34 -0.84 12.84
N THR A 43 -0.78 0.34 12.40
CA THR A 43 -1.99 0.99 12.91
C THR A 43 -3.25 0.17 12.59
N ALA A 44 -4.35 0.43 13.27
CA ALA A 44 -5.60 -0.28 13.02
C ALA A 44 -6.03 -0.25 11.55
N PRO A 45 -5.98 0.89 10.83
CA PRO A 45 -6.31 0.90 9.41
C PRO A 45 -5.38 0.04 8.54
N VAL A 46 -4.09 0.02 8.85
CA VAL A 46 -3.11 -0.81 8.12
C VAL A 46 -3.41 -2.29 8.35
N ARG A 47 -3.64 -2.70 9.59
CA ARG A 47 -3.98 -4.08 9.92
C ARG A 47 -5.27 -4.53 9.23
N ALA A 48 -6.30 -3.69 9.24
CA ALA A 48 -7.57 -3.99 8.60
C ALA A 48 -7.42 -4.15 7.08
N TYR A 49 -6.65 -3.27 6.46
CA TYR A 49 -6.37 -3.32 5.03
C TYR A 49 -5.62 -4.61 4.64
N PHE A 50 -4.57 -4.96 5.38
CA PHE A 50 -3.80 -6.18 5.10
C PHE A 50 -4.65 -7.44 5.26
N LYS A 51 -5.51 -7.48 6.27
CA LYS A 51 -6.42 -8.60 6.49
C LYS A 51 -7.43 -8.71 5.36
N GLU A 52 -8.07 -7.61 4.98
CA GLU A 52 -9.03 -7.56 3.88
C GLU A 52 -8.42 -8.00 2.55
N LYS A 53 -7.18 -7.59 2.28
CA LYS A 53 -6.49 -7.91 1.03
C LYS A 53 -5.78 -9.28 1.04
N GLY A 54 -5.87 -10.01 2.14
CA GLY A 54 -5.23 -11.32 2.25
C GLY A 54 -3.69 -11.25 2.33
N VAL A 55 -3.14 -10.10 2.68
CA VAL A 55 -1.68 -9.94 2.83
C VAL A 55 -1.21 -10.55 4.13
N HIS A 56 -1.88 -10.23 5.22
CA HIS A 56 -1.47 -10.67 6.55
C HIS A 56 -2.57 -10.48 7.59
N ASP A 57 -2.69 -11.46 8.49
CA ASP A 57 -3.56 -11.37 9.67
C ASP A 57 -2.72 -11.40 10.93
N TYR A 58 -2.50 -10.22 11.53
CA TYR A 58 -1.74 -10.11 12.77
C TYR A 58 -2.39 -10.85 13.95
N ASP A 59 -3.71 -10.99 13.94
CA ASP A 59 -4.42 -11.67 15.03
C ASP A 59 -4.08 -13.15 15.09
N LEU A 60 -3.70 -13.74 13.98
CA LEU A 60 -3.27 -15.14 13.90
C LEU A 60 -1.75 -15.33 14.04
N GLN A 61 -1.00 -14.23 14.07
CA GLN A 61 0.46 -14.29 14.12
C GLN A 61 0.94 -14.46 15.56
N LEU A 62 1.81 -15.45 15.77
CA LEU A 62 2.49 -15.63 17.04
C LEU A 62 3.60 -14.58 17.21
N GLN A 63 3.96 -14.32 18.47
CA GLN A 63 5.05 -13.40 18.82
C GLN A 63 6.41 -14.05 18.57
N GLY A 64 7.37 -13.24 18.13
CA GLY A 64 8.75 -13.69 17.98
C GLY A 64 9.26 -13.65 16.54
N PRO A 65 10.59 -13.53 16.35
CA PRO A 65 11.20 -13.38 15.03
C PRO A 65 10.99 -14.58 14.12
N GLU A 66 10.82 -15.78 14.68
CA GLU A 66 10.56 -17.01 13.93
C GLU A 66 9.20 -17.02 13.23
N HIS A 67 8.28 -16.15 13.65
CA HIS A 67 6.93 -16.02 13.08
C HIS A 67 6.80 -14.81 12.17
N LYS A 68 7.88 -14.11 11.90
CA LYS A 68 7.87 -12.95 11.00
C LYS A 68 7.43 -13.35 9.60
N ARG A 69 6.50 -12.57 9.04
CA ARG A 69 6.11 -12.70 7.63
C ARG A 69 6.85 -11.67 6.80
N VAL A 70 7.36 -12.10 5.66
CA VAL A 70 8.05 -11.23 4.71
C VAL A 70 7.27 -11.21 3.41
N VAL A 71 6.97 -10.01 2.92
CA VAL A 71 6.19 -9.79 1.71
C VAL A 71 7.03 -9.03 0.69
N ASP A 72 7.09 -9.54 -0.53
CA ASP A 72 7.76 -8.84 -1.61
C ASP A 72 7.07 -7.51 -1.89
N THR A 73 7.86 -6.47 -2.03
CA THR A 73 7.40 -5.09 -2.09
C THR A 73 8.13 -4.34 -3.19
N TYR A 74 7.38 -3.60 -4.01
CA TYR A 74 7.96 -2.66 -4.96
C TYR A 74 7.83 -1.24 -4.44
N ILE A 75 8.96 -0.56 -4.29
CA ILE A 75 8.98 0.88 -4.04
C ILE A 75 8.89 1.58 -5.38
N LEU A 76 7.84 2.38 -5.55
CA LEU A 76 7.56 3.06 -6.81
C LEU A 76 8.03 4.51 -6.73
N THR A 77 8.81 4.91 -7.72
CA THR A 77 9.23 6.28 -7.92
C THR A 77 8.86 6.72 -9.33
N GLU A 78 9.02 7.99 -9.65
CA GLU A 78 8.78 8.45 -11.02
C GLU A 78 9.81 7.81 -11.96
N GLY A 79 9.35 6.95 -12.85
CA GLY A 79 10.19 6.29 -13.85
C GLY A 79 10.92 5.03 -13.42
N SER A 80 10.72 4.53 -12.19
CA SER A 80 11.36 3.29 -11.76
C SER A 80 10.60 2.58 -10.64
N GLN A 81 10.87 1.29 -10.50
CA GLN A 81 10.42 0.49 -9.37
C GLN A 81 11.61 -0.29 -8.80
N HIS A 82 11.58 -0.46 -7.50
CA HIS A 82 12.67 -1.10 -6.77
C HIS A 82 12.12 -2.23 -5.91
N LEU A 83 12.55 -3.46 -6.19
CA LEU A 83 12.12 -4.62 -5.41
C LEU A 83 12.81 -4.63 -4.05
N THR A 84 12.03 -4.78 -3.03
CA THR A 84 12.48 -4.97 -1.65
C THR A 84 11.53 -5.90 -0.91
N LYS A 85 11.62 -5.92 0.40
CA LYS A 85 10.77 -6.76 1.25
C LYS A 85 10.22 -5.94 2.40
N THR A 86 8.97 -6.23 2.76
CA THR A 86 8.34 -5.68 3.96
C THR A 86 8.24 -6.79 4.99
N SER A 87 8.74 -6.52 6.18
CA SER A 87 8.64 -7.43 7.33
C SER A 87 7.42 -7.08 8.16
N LEU A 88 6.60 -8.08 8.46
CA LEU A 88 5.38 -7.97 9.27
C LEU A 88 5.54 -8.90 10.47
N TYR A 89 5.51 -8.34 11.67
CA TYR A 89 5.84 -9.14 12.84
C TYR A 89 5.21 -8.62 14.12
N ARG A 90 5.20 -9.49 15.13
CA ARG A 90 4.83 -9.17 16.50
C ARG A 90 6.03 -9.48 17.40
N PRO A 91 6.60 -8.48 18.09
CA PRO A 91 7.75 -8.72 18.97
C PRO A 91 7.36 -9.54 20.19
N VAL A 92 8.34 -10.16 20.83
CA VAL A 92 8.13 -10.87 22.12
C VAL A 92 7.88 -9.92 23.28
N THR A 93 8.28 -8.66 23.13
CA THR A 93 8.09 -7.57 24.11
C THR A 93 6.82 -6.77 23.81
N LYS A 94 6.45 -5.84 24.70
CA LYS A 94 5.33 -4.89 24.53
C LYS A 94 4.03 -5.56 24.10
N LYS A 95 3.72 -6.71 24.71
CA LYS A 95 2.50 -7.49 24.43
C LYS A 95 2.34 -7.91 22.96
N GLY A 96 3.44 -7.89 22.20
CA GLY A 96 3.42 -8.28 20.81
C GLY A 96 2.69 -7.31 19.90
N ASP A 97 2.82 -6.00 20.14
CA ASP A 97 2.19 -4.98 19.30
C ASP A 97 2.55 -5.19 17.82
N PRO A 98 1.57 -5.22 16.92
CA PRO A 98 1.82 -5.44 15.48
C PRO A 98 2.72 -4.36 14.89
N ARG A 99 3.71 -4.79 14.11
CA ARG A 99 4.72 -3.92 13.53
C ARG A 99 5.01 -4.25 12.08
N LEU A 100 5.57 -3.29 11.38
CA LEU A 100 6.05 -3.48 10.03
C LEU A 100 7.29 -2.62 9.75
N TRP A 101 8.07 -3.04 8.77
CA TRP A 101 9.15 -2.23 8.23
C TRP A 101 9.39 -2.58 6.76
N VAL A 102 9.49 -1.55 5.93
CA VAL A 102 9.87 -1.69 4.53
C VAL A 102 11.39 -1.56 4.46
N ASN A 103 12.06 -2.60 3.97
CA ASN A 103 13.52 -2.65 3.96
C ASN A 103 14.09 -1.62 2.98
N LYS A 104 15.26 -1.11 3.34
CA LYS A 104 15.97 -0.16 2.49
C LYS A 104 16.40 -0.82 1.18
N VAL A 105 16.34 -0.04 0.12
CA VAL A 105 16.93 -0.40 -1.16
C VAL A 105 18.30 0.29 -1.25
N ARG A 106 19.31 -0.47 -1.60
CA ARG A 106 20.69 0.04 -1.67
C ARG A 106 20.77 1.20 -2.68
N ASN A 107 21.38 2.30 -2.24
CA ASN A 107 21.58 3.52 -3.04
C ASN A 107 20.28 4.23 -3.47
N VAL A 108 19.16 3.92 -2.86
CA VAL A 108 17.89 4.61 -3.11
C VAL A 108 17.41 5.23 -1.81
N GLU A 109 17.36 6.55 -1.76
CA GLU A 109 16.72 7.27 -0.67
C GLU A 109 15.24 7.43 -1.02
N PHE A 110 14.37 6.70 -0.31
CA PHE A 110 12.95 6.69 -0.63
C PHE A 110 12.05 7.11 0.51
N LEU A 111 12.60 7.31 1.72
CA LEU A 111 11.82 7.72 2.87
C LEU A 111 12.63 8.61 3.81
N ARG A 112 11.91 9.53 4.46
CA ARG A 112 12.43 10.41 5.50
C ARG A 112 11.43 10.47 6.65
N ALA A 113 11.89 11.00 7.79
CA ALA A 113 10.99 11.24 8.93
C ALA A 113 9.82 12.13 8.51
N ASN A 114 8.63 11.79 8.98
CA ASN A 114 7.36 12.45 8.72
C ASN A 114 6.76 12.26 7.32
N ASP A 115 7.43 11.53 6.43
CA ASP A 115 6.84 11.16 5.15
C ASP A 115 5.63 10.24 5.35
N ILE A 116 4.65 10.37 4.46
CA ILE A 116 3.47 9.52 4.43
C ILE A 116 3.53 8.62 3.19
N PHE A 117 3.40 7.32 3.42
CA PHE A 117 3.40 6.30 2.38
C PHE A 117 2.00 5.79 2.11
N ALA A 118 1.71 5.53 0.85
CA ALA A 118 0.62 4.64 0.47
C ALA A 118 1.18 3.22 0.31
N LEU A 119 0.45 2.25 0.85
CA LEU A 119 0.70 0.83 0.65
C LEU A 119 -0.47 0.24 -0.14
N ILE A 120 -0.16 -0.37 -1.27
CA ILE A 120 -1.14 -0.96 -2.18
C ILE A 120 -0.86 -2.46 -2.26
N ALA A 121 -1.84 -3.27 -1.93
CA ALA A 121 -1.75 -4.73 -2.05
C ALA A 121 -2.38 -5.18 -3.36
N HIS A 122 -1.66 -5.99 -4.13
CA HIS A 122 -2.15 -6.55 -5.39
C HIS A 122 -1.41 -7.84 -5.71
N ASN A 123 -2.16 -8.91 -5.98
CA ASN A 123 -1.61 -10.23 -6.35
C ASN A 123 -0.54 -10.77 -5.40
N GLY A 124 -0.71 -10.59 -4.11
CA GLY A 124 0.23 -11.06 -3.10
C GLY A 124 1.49 -10.19 -2.95
N LEU A 125 1.56 -9.08 -3.65
CA LEU A 125 2.65 -8.12 -3.59
C LEU A 125 2.19 -6.84 -2.90
N LEU A 126 3.16 -6.09 -2.35
CA LEU A 126 2.93 -4.73 -1.88
C LEU A 126 3.61 -3.74 -2.81
N TYR A 127 2.97 -2.60 -2.99
CA TYR A 127 3.53 -1.44 -3.67
C TYR A 127 3.55 -0.29 -2.67
N ALA A 128 4.71 0.31 -2.48
CA ALA A 128 4.91 1.42 -1.54
C ALA A 128 5.23 2.69 -2.33
N ILE A 129 4.45 3.72 -2.12
CA ILE A 129 4.65 5.02 -2.76
C ILE A 129 4.77 6.10 -1.71
N ASN A 130 5.86 6.86 -1.73
CA ASN A 130 6.01 8.01 -0.85
C ASN A 130 5.15 9.17 -1.35
N LEU A 131 3.99 9.37 -0.72
CA LEU A 131 3.05 10.42 -1.11
C LEU A 131 3.60 11.82 -0.86
N SER A 132 4.62 11.95 -0.03
CA SER A 132 5.22 13.23 0.33
C SER A 132 6.23 13.74 -0.70
N THR A 133 6.81 12.87 -1.51
CA THR A 133 7.90 13.22 -2.43
C THR A 133 7.67 12.78 -3.86
N VAL A 134 6.82 11.81 -4.09
CA VAL A 134 6.57 11.22 -5.42
C VAL A 134 5.25 11.72 -5.98
N ASN A 135 5.27 12.20 -7.22
CA ASN A 135 4.05 12.54 -7.93
C ASN A 135 3.42 11.24 -8.46
N VAL A 136 2.34 10.81 -7.83
CA VAL A 136 1.69 9.52 -8.15
C VAL A 136 1.18 9.49 -9.58
N GLN A 137 0.59 10.58 -10.05
CA GLN A 137 0.11 10.65 -11.44
C GLN A 137 1.24 10.39 -12.45
N ARG A 138 2.43 10.92 -12.19
CA ARG A 138 3.60 10.69 -13.06
C ARG A 138 4.10 9.26 -13.00
N VAL A 139 4.02 8.61 -11.84
CA VAL A 139 4.34 7.18 -11.73
C VAL A 139 3.46 6.38 -12.68
N PHE A 140 2.18 6.66 -12.69
CA PHE A 140 1.22 5.96 -13.55
C PHE A 140 1.39 6.29 -15.04
N GLN A 141 1.93 7.43 -15.37
CA GLN A 141 2.18 7.87 -16.76
C GLN A 141 3.55 7.45 -17.27
N SER A 142 4.42 6.95 -16.42
CA SER A 142 5.79 6.58 -16.82
C SER A 142 5.79 5.45 -17.86
N PRO A 143 6.53 5.59 -18.97
CA PRO A 143 6.61 4.53 -19.97
C PRO A 143 7.52 3.37 -19.57
N ILE A 144 8.31 3.53 -18.49
CA ILE A 144 9.40 2.60 -18.16
C ILE A 144 8.90 1.38 -17.43
N ASP A 145 7.79 1.49 -16.70
CA ASP A 145 7.28 0.37 -15.94
C ASP A 145 5.81 0.13 -16.21
N THR A 146 5.51 -1.09 -16.60
CA THR A 146 4.16 -1.50 -16.96
C THR A 146 3.34 -1.96 -15.76
N THR A 147 3.99 -2.35 -14.65
CA THR A 147 3.32 -3.06 -13.55
C THR A 147 2.20 -2.25 -12.92
N LEU A 148 2.45 -0.97 -12.64
CA LEU A 148 1.44 -0.11 -12.03
C LEU A 148 0.39 0.34 -13.04
N LYS A 149 0.78 0.56 -14.30
CA LYS A 149 -0.18 0.79 -15.38
C LYS A 149 -1.10 -0.40 -15.55
N ASP A 150 -0.54 -1.61 -15.51
CA ASP A 150 -1.29 -2.85 -15.60
C ASP A 150 -2.27 -2.99 -14.46
N LEU A 151 -1.87 -2.63 -13.24
CA LEU A 151 -2.74 -2.62 -12.07
C LEU A 151 -3.96 -1.69 -12.27
N ILE A 152 -3.75 -0.48 -12.76
CA ILE A 152 -4.86 0.45 -13.02
C ILE A 152 -5.73 -0.05 -14.15
N LEU A 153 -5.15 -0.55 -15.21
CA LEU A 153 -5.88 -1.09 -16.34
C LEU A 153 -6.75 -2.27 -15.88
N GLU A 154 -6.19 -3.16 -15.08
CA GLU A 154 -6.90 -4.31 -14.51
C GLU A 154 -8.06 -3.87 -13.62
N ILE A 155 -7.86 -2.90 -12.74
CA ILE A 155 -8.92 -2.35 -11.89
C ILE A 155 -10.02 -1.74 -12.76
N SER A 156 -9.67 -0.95 -13.76
CA SER A 156 -10.63 -0.33 -14.67
C SER A 156 -11.41 -1.36 -15.47
N GLN A 157 -10.75 -2.39 -15.98
CA GLN A 157 -11.39 -3.47 -16.74
C GLN A 157 -12.33 -4.29 -15.86
N THR A 158 -11.92 -4.64 -14.66
CA THR A 158 -12.75 -5.40 -13.72
C THR A 158 -14.03 -4.64 -13.40
N LYS A 159 -13.96 -3.34 -13.16
CA LYS A 159 -15.13 -2.50 -12.87
C LYS A 159 -16.03 -2.33 -14.08
N THR A 160 -15.48 -2.17 -15.26
CA THR A 160 -16.25 -2.12 -16.51
C THR A 160 -16.99 -3.44 -16.74
N SER A 161 -16.33 -4.58 -16.53
CA SER A 161 -16.95 -5.91 -16.66
C SER A 161 -18.10 -6.11 -15.68
N VAL A 162 -17.93 -5.71 -14.41
CA VAL A 162 -18.99 -5.78 -13.41
C VAL A 162 -20.18 -4.90 -13.80
N SER A 163 -19.92 -3.68 -14.28
CA SER A 163 -20.97 -2.78 -14.75
C SER A 163 -21.72 -3.35 -15.97
N ASP A 164 -21.01 -3.93 -16.91
CA ASP A 164 -21.59 -4.57 -18.09
C ASP A 164 -22.45 -5.80 -17.71
N GLU A 165 -21.99 -6.61 -16.77
CA GLU A 165 -22.78 -7.73 -16.25
C GLU A 165 -24.06 -7.27 -15.59
N LEU A 166 -24.00 -6.23 -14.76
CA LEU A 166 -25.19 -5.66 -14.12
C LEU A 166 -26.18 -5.11 -15.15
N LEU A 167 -25.70 -4.41 -16.17
CA LEU A 167 -26.52 -3.91 -17.27
C LEU A 167 -27.09 -5.06 -18.11
N GLY A 168 -26.30 -6.11 -18.36
CA GLY A 168 -26.72 -7.30 -19.07
C GLY A 168 -27.85 -8.03 -18.35
N ASP A 169 -27.77 -8.21 -17.05
CA ASP A 169 -28.80 -8.84 -16.24
C ASP A 169 -30.10 -8.02 -16.22
N GLN A 170 -30.00 -6.70 -16.13
CA GLN A 170 -31.17 -5.83 -16.23
C GLN A 170 -31.84 -5.89 -17.61
N ALA A 171 -31.05 -5.95 -18.68
CA ALA A 171 -31.58 -6.10 -20.04
C ALA A 171 -32.28 -7.46 -20.23
N ARG A 172 -31.72 -8.54 -19.70
CA ARG A 172 -32.31 -9.87 -19.72
C ARG A 172 -33.60 -9.95 -18.95
N SER A 173 -33.68 -9.34 -17.77
CA SER A 173 -34.88 -9.34 -16.95
C SER A 173 -36.01 -8.53 -17.57
N ARG A 174 -35.71 -7.54 -18.44
CA ARG A 174 -36.71 -6.75 -19.18
C ARG A 174 -37.13 -7.37 -20.50
N GLY A 175 -36.29 -8.23 -21.07
CA GLY A 175 -36.53 -8.89 -22.34
C GLY A 175 -37.15 -10.29 -22.23
N GLY A 176 -37.40 -10.72 -21.01
CA GLY A 176 -37.99 -12.03 -20.73
C GLY A 176 -39.53 -11.96 -20.52
#